data_117e18d30a24bd9cc49774657f8bfa70
#
_entry.id   117e18d30a24bd9cc49774657f8bfa70
#
_cell.length_a   1.000
_cell.length_b   1.000
_cell.length_c   1.000
_cell.angle_alpha   90.00
_cell.angle_beta   90.00
_cell.angle_gamma   90.00
#
_symmetry.space_group_name_H-M   'P 1'
#
loop_
_entity.id
_entity.type
_entity.pdbx_description
1 polymer ?
#
loop_
_entity_poly.entity_id
_entity_poly.type
_entity_poly.pdbx_seq_one_letter_code
_entity_poly.pdbx_strand_id
1 'polypeptide(L)'
;MINPPEHILSVDEFHWQLGLLQHLDVGLIVLDADHRVHLWNNFMTNHSGVRDAIAYGKRLEDLFDDFPGQWFQRKLESVFMLRNRAFITWEERPYLFRFKPYHPITGLAEFMYQNVTLIPLSSPSGKIDHVGIMIYDMTAAAMSQLGLRDANAELALLSRT
;
A
#
# COMPACT_ATOMS: atom_id res chain seq x y z
N MET A 1 5.21 9.46 -43.19
CA MET A 1 5.84 9.57 -41.89
C MET A 1 5.79 8.19 -41.24
N ILE A 2 6.93 7.56 -41.07
CA ILE A 2 7.00 6.23 -40.45
C ILE A 2 7.05 6.52 -38.94
N ASN A 3 5.99 6.10 -38.21
CA ASN A 3 6.05 6.12 -36.76
C ASN A 3 7.21 5.23 -36.31
N PRO A 4 8.04 5.67 -35.36
CA PRO A 4 9.04 4.78 -34.82
C PRO A 4 8.35 3.53 -34.28
N PRO A 5 8.95 2.35 -34.44
CA PRO A 5 8.35 1.13 -33.91
C PRO A 5 8.14 1.32 -32.40
N GLU A 6 6.90 1.03 -31.95
CA GLU A 6 6.64 1.01 -30.51
C GLU A 6 7.65 0.05 -29.86
N HIS A 7 8.28 0.54 -28.79
CA HIS A 7 9.24 -0.29 -28.06
C HIS A 7 8.50 -1.45 -27.42
N ILE A 8 8.67 -2.64 -27.98
CA ILE A 8 8.16 -3.87 -27.42
C ILE A 8 9.17 -4.38 -26.40
N LEU A 9 8.77 -4.48 -25.13
CA LEU A 9 9.61 -5.03 -24.08
C LEU A 9 9.93 -6.50 -24.39
N SER A 10 11.22 -6.85 -24.35
CA SER A 10 11.64 -8.23 -24.40
C SER A 10 11.23 -8.98 -23.12
N VAL A 11 11.20 -10.31 -23.17
CA VAL A 11 10.92 -11.13 -21.98
C VAL A 11 11.97 -10.88 -20.89
N ASP A 12 13.23 -10.67 -21.27
CA ASP A 12 14.32 -10.37 -20.33
C ASP A 12 14.13 -9.01 -19.65
N GLU A 13 13.76 -7.97 -20.40
CA GLU A 13 13.46 -6.65 -19.85
C GLU A 13 12.28 -6.70 -18.88
N PHE A 14 11.23 -7.42 -19.25
CA PHE A 14 10.06 -7.62 -18.40
C PHE A 14 10.44 -8.35 -17.09
N HIS A 15 11.30 -9.35 -17.18
CA HIS A 15 11.76 -10.13 -16.04
C HIS A 15 12.50 -9.27 -15.00
N TRP A 16 13.49 -8.46 -15.43
CA TRP A 16 14.23 -7.65 -14.48
C TRP A 16 13.40 -6.45 -13.96
N GLN A 17 12.45 -5.94 -14.73
CA GLN A 17 11.50 -4.93 -14.24
C GLN A 17 10.61 -5.50 -13.13
N LEU A 18 10.08 -6.70 -13.31
CA LEU A 18 9.36 -7.39 -12.23
C LEU A 18 10.25 -7.64 -11.02
N GLY A 19 11.50 -8.03 -11.25
CA GLY A 19 12.49 -8.22 -10.18
C GLY A 19 12.68 -6.95 -9.35
N LEU A 20 12.76 -5.79 -10.00
CA LEU A 20 12.86 -4.50 -9.30
C LEU A 20 11.63 -4.23 -8.44
N LEU A 21 10.42 -4.41 -8.97
CA LEU A 21 9.16 -4.25 -8.22
C LEU A 21 9.10 -5.17 -7.00
N GLN A 22 9.64 -6.39 -7.14
CA GLN A 22 9.69 -7.34 -6.03
C GLN A 22 10.61 -6.88 -4.88
N HIS A 23 11.64 -6.10 -5.17
CA HIS A 23 12.66 -5.69 -4.18
C HIS A 23 12.49 -4.25 -3.68
N LEU A 24 11.45 -3.54 -4.11
CA LEU A 24 11.16 -2.20 -3.58
C LEU A 24 10.79 -2.25 -2.10
N ASP A 25 11.24 -1.25 -1.35
CA ASP A 25 10.87 -1.09 0.06
C ASP A 25 9.52 -0.34 0.23
N VAL A 26 8.60 -0.72 -0.61
CA VAL A 26 7.21 -0.23 -0.65
C VAL A 26 6.33 -1.45 -0.92
N GLY A 27 5.24 -1.59 -0.21
CA GLY A 27 4.28 -2.65 -0.48
C GLY A 27 3.56 -2.40 -1.80
N LEU A 28 3.57 -3.40 -2.68
CA LEU A 28 2.89 -3.33 -3.97
C LEU A 28 1.92 -4.49 -4.11
N ILE A 29 0.67 -4.15 -4.38
CA ILE A 29 -0.41 -5.09 -4.66
C ILE A 29 -1.11 -4.62 -5.92
N VAL A 30 -1.51 -5.54 -6.77
CA VAL A 30 -2.46 -5.26 -7.87
C VAL A 30 -3.68 -6.14 -7.67
N LEU A 31 -4.85 -5.52 -7.70
CA LEU A 31 -6.14 -6.20 -7.65
C LEU A 31 -6.84 -6.07 -9.00
N ASP A 32 -7.55 -7.11 -9.42
CA ASP A 32 -8.45 -7.06 -10.58
C ASP A 32 -9.82 -6.46 -10.20
N ALA A 33 -10.74 -6.43 -11.18
CA ALA A 33 -12.09 -5.90 -10.99
C ALA A 33 -12.92 -6.71 -9.97
N ASP A 34 -12.57 -7.97 -9.73
CA ASP A 34 -13.18 -8.83 -8.70
C ASP A 34 -12.46 -8.71 -7.35
N HIS A 35 -11.53 -7.77 -7.23
CA HIS A 35 -10.73 -7.50 -6.02
C HIS A 35 -9.80 -8.67 -5.63
N ARG A 36 -9.34 -9.44 -6.63
CA ARG A 36 -8.41 -10.55 -6.41
C ARG A 36 -6.98 -10.13 -6.71
N VAL A 37 -6.05 -10.63 -5.92
CA VAL A 37 -4.62 -10.29 -6.01
C VAL A 37 -4.00 -10.87 -7.28
N HIS A 38 -3.29 -10.03 -8.04
CA HIS A 38 -2.49 -10.39 -9.20
C HIS A 38 -1.00 -10.06 -9.04
N LEU A 39 -0.64 -9.18 -8.13
CA LEU A 39 0.74 -8.86 -7.79
C LEU A 39 0.87 -8.68 -6.28
N TRP A 40 1.94 -9.25 -5.74
CA TRP A 40 2.24 -9.24 -4.31
C TRP A 40 3.76 -9.28 -4.17
N ASN A 41 4.37 -8.15 -3.83
CA ASN A 41 5.83 -8.06 -3.81
C ASN A 41 6.44 -8.55 -2.49
N ASN A 42 7.78 -8.57 -2.43
CA ASN A 42 8.50 -9.09 -1.26
C ASN A 42 8.23 -8.29 0.02
N PHE A 43 8.01 -6.98 -0.07
CA PHE A 43 7.61 -6.17 1.07
C PHE A 43 6.35 -6.75 1.74
N MET A 44 5.34 -7.06 0.93
CA MET A 44 4.09 -7.64 1.43
C MET A 44 4.32 -9.00 2.07
N THR A 45 5.12 -9.86 1.44
CA THR A 45 5.46 -11.18 1.98
C THR A 45 6.19 -11.06 3.31
N ASN A 46 7.20 -10.19 3.37
CA ASN A 46 8.05 -10.05 4.56
C ASN A 46 7.30 -9.49 5.77
N HIS A 47 6.41 -8.53 5.54
CA HIS A 47 5.67 -7.89 6.64
C HIS A 47 4.40 -8.63 7.04
N SER A 48 3.75 -9.33 6.11
CA SER A 48 2.51 -10.06 6.38
C SER A 48 2.73 -11.51 6.79
N GLY A 49 3.85 -12.11 6.37
CA GLY A 49 4.08 -13.55 6.49
C GLY A 49 3.30 -14.38 5.46
N VAL A 50 2.57 -13.73 4.56
CA VAL A 50 1.80 -14.39 3.49
C VAL A 50 2.61 -14.34 2.20
N ARG A 51 2.93 -15.50 1.63
CA ARG A 51 3.67 -15.58 0.36
C ARG A 51 2.78 -15.24 -0.83
N ASP A 52 3.40 -14.76 -1.90
CA ASP A 52 2.73 -14.42 -3.16
C ASP A 52 1.89 -15.57 -3.72
N ALA A 53 2.39 -16.79 -3.67
CA ALA A 53 1.66 -17.98 -4.13
C ALA A 53 0.35 -18.21 -3.36
N ILE A 54 0.30 -17.84 -2.08
CA ILE A 54 -0.91 -17.92 -1.25
C ILE A 54 -1.84 -16.75 -1.53
N ALA A 55 -1.29 -15.55 -1.70
CA ALA A 55 -2.08 -14.32 -1.91
C ALA A 55 -2.74 -14.28 -3.28
N TYR A 56 -2.06 -14.79 -4.31
CA TYR A 56 -2.54 -14.74 -5.69
C TYR A 56 -3.94 -15.33 -5.84
N GLY A 57 -4.82 -14.58 -6.49
CA GLY A 57 -6.20 -14.98 -6.73
C GLY A 57 -7.13 -14.86 -5.52
N LYS A 58 -6.63 -14.42 -4.38
CA LYS A 58 -7.42 -14.24 -3.16
C LYS A 58 -7.83 -12.78 -3.00
N ARG A 59 -8.89 -12.56 -2.23
CA ARG A 59 -9.27 -11.23 -1.75
C ARG A 59 -8.52 -10.93 -0.46
N LEU A 60 -8.27 -9.65 -0.20
CA LEU A 60 -7.51 -9.23 0.99
C LEU A 60 -8.22 -9.60 2.29
N GLU A 61 -9.55 -9.50 2.33
CA GLU A 61 -10.37 -9.91 3.48
C GLU A 61 -10.29 -11.40 3.78
N ASP A 62 -9.97 -12.23 2.79
CA ASP A 62 -9.80 -13.67 2.96
C ASP A 62 -8.40 -14.03 3.51
N LEU A 63 -7.44 -13.11 3.36
CA LEU A 63 -6.06 -13.30 3.83
C LEU A 63 -5.85 -12.79 5.25
N PHE A 64 -6.60 -11.77 5.66
CA PHE A 64 -6.42 -11.08 6.95
C PHE A 64 -7.77 -10.90 7.64
N ASP A 65 -7.94 -11.48 8.81
CA ASP A 65 -9.18 -11.44 9.57
C ASP A 65 -9.55 -10.02 10.04
N ASP A 66 -8.56 -9.18 10.30
CA ASP A 66 -8.73 -7.81 10.77
C ASP A 66 -8.78 -6.77 9.64
N PHE A 67 -8.79 -7.22 8.39
CA PHE A 67 -8.82 -6.33 7.24
C PHE A 67 -10.19 -5.63 7.13
N PRO A 68 -10.23 -4.29 6.95
CA PRO A 68 -11.50 -3.55 6.89
C PRO A 68 -12.16 -3.67 5.51
N GLY A 69 -12.66 -4.86 5.18
CA GLY A 69 -13.10 -5.23 3.83
C GLY A 69 -14.18 -4.32 3.26
N GLN A 70 -15.24 -4.02 4.03
CA GLN A 70 -16.34 -3.19 3.54
C GLN A 70 -15.92 -1.73 3.28
N TRP A 71 -15.13 -1.16 4.21
CA TRP A 71 -14.62 0.20 4.07
C TRP A 71 -13.68 0.32 2.86
N PHE A 72 -12.79 -0.64 2.70
CA PHE A 72 -11.83 -0.68 1.60
C PHE A 72 -12.52 -0.92 0.26
N GLN A 73 -13.53 -1.76 0.21
CA GLN A 73 -14.32 -2.01 -1.00
C GLN A 73 -14.94 -0.71 -1.53
N ARG A 74 -15.47 0.13 -0.65
CA ARG A 74 -16.02 1.44 -1.04
C ARG A 74 -14.95 2.36 -1.63
N LYS A 75 -13.74 2.34 -1.07
CA LYS A 75 -12.59 3.09 -1.62
C LYS A 75 -12.22 2.58 -3.01
N LEU A 76 -12.17 1.26 -3.20
CA LEU A 76 -11.88 0.64 -4.50
C LEU A 76 -12.94 1.00 -5.55
N GLU A 77 -14.22 0.89 -5.20
CA GLU A 77 -15.32 1.25 -6.09
C GLU A 77 -15.22 2.71 -6.56
N SER A 78 -14.87 3.61 -5.65
CA SER A 78 -14.64 5.01 -5.97
C SER A 78 -13.51 5.20 -6.99
N VAL A 79 -12.41 4.47 -6.84
CA VAL A 79 -11.27 4.53 -7.78
C VAL A 79 -11.68 4.03 -9.17
N PHE A 80 -12.43 2.91 -9.24
CA PHE A 80 -12.92 2.37 -10.50
C PHE A 80 -13.92 3.32 -11.19
N MET A 81 -14.85 3.90 -10.44
CA MET A 81 -15.88 4.79 -11.00
C MET A 81 -15.31 6.13 -11.43
N LEU A 82 -14.53 6.77 -10.58
CA LEU A 82 -14.03 8.12 -10.82
C LEU A 82 -12.75 8.14 -11.66
N ARG A 83 -12.09 6.99 -11.85
CA ARG A 83 -10.84 6.84 -12.59
C ARG A 83 -9.72 7.73 -12.05
N ASN A 84 -9.76 8.04 -10.77
CA ASN A 84 -8.80 8.88 -10.07
C ASN A 84 -8.08 8.10 -8.99
N ARG A 85 -6.86 8.56 -8.66
CA ARG A 85 -6.12 8.05 -7.51
C ARG A 85 -6.85 8.37 -6.21
N ALA A 86 -6.72 7.50 -5.23
CA ALA A 86 -7.16 7.76 -3.86
C ALA A 86 -5.97 7.62 -2.91
N PHE A 87 -5.97 8.42 -1.86
CA PHE A 87 -4.91 8.45 -0.86
C PHE A 87 -5.53 8.22 0.51
N ILE A 88 -4.89 7.38 1.30
CA ILE A 88 -5.26 7.15 2.69
C ILE A 88 -4.03 7.47 3.52
N THR A 89 -4.10 8.51 4.34
CA THR A 89 -2.99 8.89 5.20
C THR A 89 -3.08 8.19 6.55
N TRP A 90 -1.93 7.98 7.20
CA TRP A 90 -1.88 7.36 8.52
C TRP A 90 -2.65 8.18 9.59
N GLU A 91 -2.84 9.48 9.36
CA GLU A 91 -3.61 10.34 10.26
C GLU A 91 -5.11 10.05 10.16
N GLU A 92 -5.61 9.77 8.95
CA GLU A 92 -7.00 9.38 8.71
C GLU A 92 -7.25 7.95 9.22
N ARG A 93 -6.36 7.03 8.87
CA ARG A 93 -6.40 5.63 9.28
C ARG A 93 -4.97 5.14 9.49
N PRO A 94 -4.59 4.74 10.71
CA PRO A 94 -3.19 4.43 11.04
C PRO A 94 -2.56 3.37 10.16
N TYR A 95 -3.32 2.35 9.78
CA TYR A 95 -2.86 1.28 8.90
C TYR A 95 -4.02 0.66 8.13
N LEU A 96 -3.72 0.11 6.96
CA LEU A 96 -4.60 -0.77 6.22
C LEU A 96 -4.37 -2.23 6.64
N PHE A 97 -3.10 -2.61 6.76
CA PHE A 97 -2.66 -3.91 7.24
C PHE A 97 -1.94 -3.75 8.57
N ARG A 98 -2.31 -4.53 9.55
CA ARG A 98 -1.63 -4.49 10.85
C ARG A 98 -0.31 -5.24 10.79
N PHE A 99 0.69 -4.62 10.20
CA PHE A 99 2.05 -5.15 10.14
C PHE A 99 2.86 -4.75 11.36
N LYS A 100 3.82 -5.60 11.74
CA LYS A 100 4.80 -5.24 12.76
C LYS A 100 5.79 -4.23 12.19
N PRO A 101 6.29 -3.27 13.00
CA PRO A 101 7.32 -2.35 12.56
C PRO A 101 8.57 -3.09 12.08
N TYR A 102 9.16 -2.60 10.98
CA TYR A 102 10.38 -3.20 10.40
C TYR A 102 11.59 -3.08 11.36
N HIS A 103 11.68 -1.94 12.02
CA HIS A 103 12.65 -1.74 13.09
C HIS A 103 11.90 -1.58 14.40
N PRO A 104 12.13 -2.42 15.41
CA PRO A 104 11.65 -2.15 16.74
C PRO A 104 12.44 -0.96 17.27
N ILE A 105 12.14 0.25 16.79
CA ILE A 105 12.68 1.47 17.34
C ILE A 105 12.13 1.59 18.74
N THR A 106 12.88 1.05 19.70
CA THR A 106 12.69 1.26 21.13
C THR A 106 11.29 0.91 21.68
N GLY A 107 10.61 -0.10 21.13
CA GLY A 107 9.38 -0.67 21.70
C GLY A 107 8.17 0.26 21.77
N LEU A 108 8.18 1.41 21.10
CA LEU A 108 7.12 2.41 21.19
C LEU A 108 6.01 2.23 20.16
N ALA A 109 6.28 1.59 19.02
CA ALA A 109 5.29 1.34 18.00
C ALA A 109 4.84 -0.11 18.01
N GLU A 110 3.56 -0.35 18.24
CA GLU A 110 2.96 -1.69 18.23
C GLU A 110 2.68 -2.20 16.82
N PHE A 111 2.58 -1.29 15.86
CA PHE A 111 2.28 -1.59 14.46
C PHE A 111 2.95 -0.58 13.54
N MET A 112 3.02 -0.95 12.25
CA MET A 112 3.51 -0.06 11.19
C MET A 112 2.43 0.95 10.82
N TYR A 113 2.74 2.25 10.94
CA TYR A 113 1.89 3.32 10.39
C TYR A 113 2.05 3.36 8.88
N GLN A 114 0.97 3.52 8.13
CA GLN A 114 0.97 3.40 6.68
C GLN A 114 0.27 4.57 6.00
N ASN A 115 0.88 5.05 4.92
CA ASN A 115 0.17 5.77 3.87
C ASN A 115 -0.12 4.81 2.74
N VAL A 116 -1.30 4.89 2.17
CA VAL A 116 -1.74 4.01 1.10
C VAL A 116 -2.16 4.85 -0.10
N THR A 117 -1.66 4.50 -1.28
CA THR A 117 -2.08 5.09 -2.55
C THR A 117 -2.78 4.02 -3.38
N LEU A 118 -3.97 4.33 -3.87
CA LEU A 118 -4.72 3.50 -4.80
C LEU A 118 -4.62 4.13 -6.19
N ILE A 119 -4.18 3.35 -7.18
CA ILE A 119 -3.92 3.84 -8.54
C ILE A 119 -4.76 3.03 -9.52
N PRO A 120 -5.66 3.67 -10.29
CA PRO A 120 -6.38 2.97 -11.34
C PRO A 120 -5.42 2.59 -12.46
N LEU A 121 -5.47 1.33 -12.88
CA LEU A 121 -4.63 0.79 -13.96
C LEU A 121 -5.52 0.42 -15.13
N SER A 122 -5.16 0.91 -16.31
CA SER A 122 -5.91 0.66 -17.53
C SER A 122 -5.32 -0.50 -18.33
N SER A 123 -6.20 -1.24 -18.98
CA SER A 123 -5.83 -2.16 -20.06
C SER A 123 -5.42 -1.39 -21.31
N PRO A 124 -4.84 -2.06 -22.33
CA PRO A 124 -4.52 -1.41 -23.61
C PRO A 124 -5.72 -0.77 -24.31
N SER A 125 -6.95 -1.22 -24.01
CA SER A 125 -8.20 -0.61 -24.52
C SER A 125 -8.59 0.69 -23.81
N GLY A 126 -7.87 1.09 -22.74
CA GLY A 126 -8.19 2.26 -21.92
C GLY A 126 -9.21 1.99 -20.82
N LYS A 127 -9.76 0.78 -20.73
CA LYS A 127 -10.67 0.38 -19.65
C LYS A 127 -9.90 0.20 -18.36
N ILE A 128 -10.40 0.76 -17.26
CA ILE A 128 -9.85 0.54 -15.92
C ILE A 128 -10.36 -0.82 -15.41
N ASP A 129 -9.48 -1.79 -15.33
CA ASP A 129 -9.79 -3.15 -14.93
C ASP A 129 -8.94 -3.65 -13.76
N HIS A 130 -7.95 -2.86 -13.34
CA HIS A 130 -7.10 -3.19 -12.20
C HIS A 130 -6.86 -1.95 -11.34
N VAL A 131 -6.51 -2.18 -10.08
CA VAL A 131 -6.07 -1.13 -9.15
C VAL A 131 -4.75 -1.55 -8.54
N GLY A 132 -3.76 -0.66 -8.61
CA GLY A 132 -2.51 -0.79 -7.87
C GLY A 132 -2.64 -0.21 -6.47
N ILE A 133 -2.08 -0.89 -5.48
CA ILE A 133 -2.04 -0.45 -4.10
C ILE A 133 -0.58 -0.29 -3.71
N MET A 134 -0.20 0.90 -3.25
CA MET A 134 1.14 1.17 -2.74
C MET A 134 1.06 1.43 -1.24
N ILE A 135 1.83 0.69 -0.47
CA ILE A 135 1.88 0.80 1.00
C ILE A 135 3.24 1.40 1.39
N TYR A 136 3.20 2.56 2.01
CA TYR A 136 4.39 3.26 2.51
C TYR A 136 4.47 3.13 4.02
N ASP A 137 5.62 2.71 4.54
CA ASP A 137 5.91 2.69 5.96
C ASP A 137 6.15 4.11 6.46
N MET A 138 5.24 4.63 7.24
CA MET A 138 5.29 5.97 7.81
C MET A 138 5.60 5.96 9.31
N THR A 139 6.07 4.84 9.84
CA THR A 139 6.25 4.67 11.29
C THR A 139 7.19 5.71 11.88
N ALA A 140 8.35 5.95 11.26
CA ALA A 140 9.32 6.93 11.75
C ALA A 140 8.72 8.35 11.78
N ALA A 141 8.04 8.76 10.69
CA ALA A 141 7.40 10.07 10.60
C ALA A 141 6.26 10.22 11.61
N ALA A 142 5.42 9.19 11.76
CA ALA A 142 4.31 9.18 12.69
C ALA A 142 4.79 9.26 14.14
N MET A 143 5.78 8.46 14.51
CA MET A 143 6.33 8.48 15.87
C MET A 143 6.96 9.82 16.22
N SER A 144 7.68 10.43 15.29
CA SER A 144 8.25 11.77 15.45
C SER A 144 7.16 12.82 15.67
N GLN A 145 6.11 12.81 14.85
CA GLN A 145 5.00 13.77 14.95
C GLN A 145 4.19 13.59 16.22
N LEU A 146 3.89 12.35 16.61
CA LEU A 146 3.17 12.04 17.84
C LEU A 146 4.01 12.42 19.08
N GLY A 147 5.31 12.18 19.06
CA GLY A 147 6.23 12.60 20.12
C GLY A 147 6.26 14.11 20.29
N LEU A 148 6.26 14.88 19.20
CA LEU A 148 6.18 16.33 19.24
C LEU A 148 4.85 16.83 19.81
N ARG A 149 3.74 16.23 19.45
CA ARG A 149 2.40 16.57 20.00
C ARG A 149 2.35 16.33 21.51
N ASP A 150 2.87 15.21 21.97
CA ASP A 150 2.92 14.87 23.39
C ASP A 150 3.80 15.85 24.16
N ALA A 151 4.97 16.21 23.65
CA ALA A 151 5.88 17.18 24.25
C ALA A 151 5.22 18.58 24.31
N ASN A 152 4.54 19.02 23.26
CA ASN A 152 3.84 20.29 23.23
C ASN A 152 2.67 20.32 24.20
N ALA A 153 1.91 19.23 24.34
CA ALA A 153 0.82 19.11 25.31
C ALA A 153 1.33 19.20 26.74
N GLU A 154 2.45 18.54 27.04
CA GLU A 154 3.11 18.59 28.35
C GLU A 154 3.60 19.99 28.69
N LEU A 155 4.23 20.69 27.74
CA LEU A 155 4.65 22.10 27.90
C LEU A 155 3.46 23.03 28.17
N ALA A 156 2.35 22.82 27.45
CA ALA A 156 1.14 23.60 27.65
C ALA A 156 0.55 23.39 29.05
N LEU A 157 0.59 22.19 29.59
CA LEU A 157 0.17 21.89 30.96
C LEU A 157 1.07 22.58 31.99
N LEU A 158 2.39 22.54 31.78
CA LEU A 158 3.36 23.20 32.67
C LEU A 158 3.18 24.73 32.66
N SER A 159 2.81 25.35 31.53
CA SER A 159 2.62 26.78 31.42
C SER A 159 1.32 27.28 32.08
N ARG A 160 0.40 26.39 32.47
CA ARG A 160 -0.86 26.72 33.16
C ARG A 160 -0.75 26.73 34.69
N THR A 161 0.37 26.32 35.19
CA THR A 161 0.67 26.39 36.66
C THR A 161 1.41 27.71 37.02
#